data_4d6ab99784558095048dd93f0747afbd
#
_entry.id   4d6ab99784558095048dd93f0747afbd
#
_cell.length_a   1.000
_cell.length_b   1.000
_cell.length_c   1.000
_cell.angle_alpha   90.00
_cell.angle_beta   90.00
_cell.angle_gamma   90.00
#
_symmetry.space_group_name_H-M   'P 1'
#
loop_
_entity.id
_entity.type
_entity.pdbx_description
1 polymer ?
#
loop_
_entity_poly.entity_id
_entity_poly.type
_entity_poly.pdbx_seq_one_letter_code
_entity_poly.pdbx_strand_id
1 'polypeptide(L)'
;WGTAGTMGIALMGIAQGLGIPAPITAGAVLSGAYFGDKMSPLSDTTNLAPAMAGTNVFSHVKYMMKPTVITYIISIAIFSFVGWGFGSGSAEMSSITELQNAISGQFNINPILMLPPVIVIVAIAMKIPAIPGITLGILVAAVMSPIFQGLDKGGLGHILDAAMNGYVSETGIEAVDVLLSKGGLMNMMFSVSMTIIAMMFGGVVEHTGQMEVILRQLLKLVRGNASLVVATEATCILSNCTMPEQYISIVIPGRMYAAAYRERELHPKVLSNALESAGTVSGALIPWNTCGVYMSQTLGLPVWGPNGYGPWAIFNYSMIIINIIFAFLGITTTKMTEEEKKILAETGNVA
;
A
#
# COMPACT_ATOMS: atom_id res chain seq x y z
N TRP A 1 -2.93 -1.19 2.92
CA TRP A 1 -2.60 -2.29 3.84
C TRP A 1 -3.80 -3.21 4.07
N GLY A 2 -4.96 -2.68 4.42
CA GLY A 2 -6.16 -3.49 4.69
C GLY A 2 -6.53 -4.41 3.53
N THR A 3 -6.53 -3.92 2.29
CA THR A 3 -6.83 -4.72 1.09
C THR A 3 -5.85 -5.89 0.91
N ALA A 4 -4.56 -5.65 1.12
CA ALA A 4 -3.55 -6.70 1.02
C ALA A 4 -3.71 -7.75 2.15
N GLY A 5 -4.00 -7.28 3.38
CA GLY A 5 -4.19 -8.14 4.56
C GLY A 5 -5.51 -8.93 4.59
N THR A 6 -6.46 -8.62 3.72
CA THR A 6 -7.76 -9.29 3.65
C THR A 6 -7.95 -9.99 2.29
N MET A 7 -8.38 -9.23 1.29
CA MET A 7 -8.59 -9.75 -0.06
C MET A 7 -7.31 -10.28 -0.70
N GLY A 8 -6.16 -9.67 -0.38
CA GLY A 8 -4.87 -10.13 -0.90
C GLY A 8 -4.54 -11.54 -0.48
N ILE A 9 -4.72 -11.89 0.80
CA ILE A 9 -4.49 -13.24 1.30
C ILE A 9 -5.44 -14.24 0.63
N ALA A 10 -6.72 -13.90 0.48
CA ALA A 10 -7.68 -14.76 -0.21
C ALA A 10 -7.29 -14.99 -1.68
N LEU A 11 -6.88 -13.93 -2.39
CA LEU A 11 -6.41 -14.04 -3.78
C LEU A 11 -5.12 -14.86 -3.90
N MET A 12 -4.21 -14.77 -2.92
CA MET A 12 -3.01 -15.63 -2.87
C MET A 12 -3.38 -17.11 -2.78
N GLY A 13 -4.36 -17.46 -1.94
CA GLY A 13 -4.83 -18.84 -1.84
C GLY A 13 -5.51 -19.35 -3.11
N ILE A 14 -6.37 -18.53 -3.73
CA ILE A 14 -7.00 -18.87 -5.01
C ILE A 14 -5.94 -19.09 -6.11
N ALA A 15 -4.97 -18.19 -6.21
CA ALA A 15 -3.92 -18.28 -7.21
C ALA A 15 -3.03 -19.51 -7.01
N GLN A 16 -2.74 -19.89 -5.76
CA GLN A 16 -2.01 -21.11 -5.43
C GLN A 16 -2.79 -22.35 -5.89
N GLY A 17 -4.11 -22.39 -5.66
CA GLY A 17 -4.98 -23.44 -6.17
C GLY A 17 -5.06 -23.52 -7.70
N LEU A 18 -4.82 -22.40 -8.40
CA LEU A 18 -4.73 -22.32 -9.85
C LEU A 18 -3.32 -22.58 -10.40
N GLY A 19 -2.34 -22.90 -9.55
CA GLY A 19 -0.94 -23.10 -9.94
C GLY A 19 -0.20 -21.84 -10.37
N ILE A 20 -0.71 -20.64 -10.01
CA ILE A 20 -0.06 -19.37 -10.33
C ILE A 20 1.04 -19.10 -9.28
N PRO A 21 2.28 -18.79 -9.70
CA PRO A 21 3.37 -18.50 -8.76
C PRO A 21 3.03 -17.38 -7.78
N ALA A 22 3.26 -17.63 -6.49
CA ALA A 22 2.94 -16.70 -5.42
C ALA A 22 3.55 -15.29 -5.60
N PRO A 23 4.79 -15.11 -6.09
CA PRO A 23 5.35 -13.77 -6.31
C PRO A 23 4.56 -12.93 -7.32
N ILE A 24 4.06 -13.55 -8.40
CA ILE A 24 3.26 -12.88 -9.44
C ILE A 24 1.94 -12.40 -8.85
N THR A 25 1.28 -13.28 -8.12
CA THR A 25 -0.01 -12.97 -7.46
C THR A 25 0.17 -11.86 -6.42
N ALA A 26 1.20 -11.96 -5.57
CA ALA A 26 1.51 -10.93 -4.59
C ALA A 26 1.80 -9.58 -5.23
N GLY A 27 2.54 -9.55 -6.33
CA GLY A 27 2.78 -8.33 -7.11
C GLY A 27 1.51 -7.73 -7.71
N ALA A 28 0.60 -8.58 -8.20
CA ALA A 28 -0.70 -8.14 -8.72
C ALA A 28 -1.59 -7.56 -7.61
N VAL A 29 -1.68 -8.25 -6.47
CA VAL A 29 -2.38 -7.78 -5.26
C VAL A 29 -1.84 -6.42 -4.81
N LEU A 30 -0.52 -6.30 -4.73
CA LEU A 30 0.15 -5.08 -4.32
C LEU A 30 -0.15 -3.94 -5.31
N SER A 31 -0.03 -4.21 -6.61
CA SER A 31 -0.31 -3.25 -7.67
C SER A 31 -1.74 -2.71 -7.59
N GLY A 32 -2.71 -3.58 -7.37
CA GLY A 32 -4.12 -3.21 -7.21
C GLY A 32 -4.39 -2.44 -5.92
N ALA A 33 -3.78 -2.85 -4.80
CA ALA A 33 -3.94 -2.19 -3.51
C ALA A 33 -3.38 -0.75 -3.54
N TYR A 34 -2.20 -0.55 -4.11
CA TYR A 34 -1.59 0.78 -4.23
C TYR A 34 -2.30 1.68 -5.25
N PHE A 35 -2.84 1.11 -6.33
CA PHE A 35 -3.71 1.87 -7.22
C PHE A 35 -4.96 2.38 -6.48
N GLY A 36 -5.63 1.50 -5.74
CA GLY A 36 -6.84 1.84 -4.99
C GLY A 36 -6.58 2.89 -3.91
N ASP A 37 -5.49 2.72 -3.16
CA ASP A 37 -5.07 3.66 -2.12
C ASP A 37 -4.79 5.05 -2.71
N LYS A 38 -3.95 5.12 -3.74
CA LYS A 38 -3.59 6.36 -4.42
C LYS A 38 -4.79 7.11 -5.01
N MET A 39 -5.81 6.40 -5.50
CA MET A 39 -7.01 7.01 -6.11
C MET A 39 -8.11 7.34 -5.09
N SER A 40 -7.96 6.91 -3.85
CA SER A 40 -8.97 7.12 -2.81
C SER A 40 -8.82 8.48 -2.12
N PRO A 41 -9.81 9.36 -2.17
CA PRO A 41 -9.79 10.59 -1.39
C PRO A 41 -9.90 10.35 0.13
N LEU A 42 -10.14 9.12 0.55
CA LEU A 42 -10.17 8.69 1.95
C LEU A 42 -8.81 8.17 2.44
N SER A 43 -7.85 7.95 1.54
CA SER A 43 -6.49 7.55 1.90
C SER A 43 -5.79 8.68 2.65
N ASP A 44 -5.05 8.32 3.67
CA ASP A 44 -4.26 9.23 4.50
C ASP A 44 -3.12 9.89 3.71
N THR A 45 -2.39 9.12 2.89
CA THR A 45 -1.30 9.66 2.04
C THR A 45 -1.84 10.56 0.94
N THR A 46 -2.96 10.21 0.32
CA THR A 46 -3.66 11.03 -0.70
C THR A 46 -4.19 12.34 -0.12
N ASN A 47 -4.43 12.41 1.19
CA ASN A 47 -4.75 13.65 1.90
C ASN A 47 -3.51 14.42 2.35
N LEU A 48 -2.45 13.71 2.74
CA LEU A 48 -1.22 14.31 3.26
C LEU A 48 -0.43 15.04 2.17
N ALA A 49 -0.25 14.43 1.00
CA ALA A 49 0.55 15.00 -0.08
C ALA A 49 0.04 16.38 -0.56
N PRO A 50 -1.27 16.60 -0.83
CA PRO A 50 -1.77 17.92 -1.17
C PRO A 50 -1.69 18.90 0.00
N ALA A 51 -1.87 18.48 1.25
CA ALA A 51 -1.70 19.33 2.42
C ALA A 51 -0.27 19.87 2.53
N MET A 52 0.75 19.04 2.27
CA MET A 52 2.15 19.46 2.26
C MET A 52 2.49 20.39 1.09
N ALA A 53 1.83 20.21 -0.05
CA ALA A 53 2.06 21.01 -1.25
C ALA A 53 1.34 22.37 -1.25
N GLY A 54 0.22 22.50 -0.52
CA GLY A 54 -0.66 23.68 -0.54
C GLY A 54 -1.71 23.62 -1.64
N THR A 55 -2.39 22.46 -1.79
CA THR A 55 -3.54 22.29 -2.69
C THR A 55 -4.60 21.41 -2.02
N ASN A 56 -5.80 21.30 -2.61
CA ASN A 56 -6.85 20.46 -2.08
C ASN A 56 -6.81 19.04 -2.66
N VAL A 57 -7.42 18.09 -1.92
CA VAL A 57 -7.46 16.67 -2.26
C VAL A 57 -8.14 16.41 -3.61
N PHE A 58 -9.22 17.10 -3.93
CA PHE A 58 -9.96 16.85 -5.17
C PHE A 58 -9.17 17.30 -6.40
N SER A 59 -8.50 18.45 -6.32
CA SER A 59 -7.60 18.95 -7.37
C SER A 59 -6.42 18.00 -7.56
N HIS A 60 -5.84 17.52 -6.45
CA HIS A 60 -4.77 16.53 -6.43
C HIS A 60 -5.20 15.22 -7.12
N VAL A 61 -6.28 14.58 -6.68
CA VAL A 61 -6.79 13.31 -7.26
C VAL A 61 -7.09 13.47 -8.75
N LYS A 62 -7.78 14.56 -9.14
CA LYS A 62 -8.07 14.83 -10.55
C LYS A 62 -6.80 14.97 -11.39
N TYR A 63 -5.76 15.60 -10.84
CA TYR A 63 -4.51 15.81 -11.54
C TYR A 63 -3.71 14.52 -11.73
N MET A 64 -3.57 13.73 -10.68
CA MET A 64 -2.82 12.47 -10.73
C MET A 64 -3.54 11.34 -11.48
N MET A 65 -4.83 11.52 -11.80
CA MET A 65 -5.62 10.51 -12.50
C MET A 65 -4.99 10.08 -13.82
N LYS A 66 -4.48 11.03 -14.62
CA LYS A 66 -3.86 10.71 -15.93
C LYS A 66 -2.68 9.74 -15.83
N PRO A 67 -1.61 10.05 -15.07
CA PRO A 67 -0.48 9.13 -14.95
C PRO A 67 -0.89 7.83 -14.26
N THR A 68 -1.77 7.89 -13.26
CA THR A 68 -2.18 6.73 -12.48
C THR A 68 -2.98 5.72 -13.30
N VAL A 69 -3.98 6.19 -14.07
CA VAL A 69 -4.81 5.31 -14.92
C VAL A 69 -3.98 4.66 -16.04
N ILE A 70 -3.07 5.41 -16.65
CA ILE A 70 -2.19 4.85 -17.70
C ILE A 70 -1.27 3.78 -17.09
N THR A 71 -0.68 4.05 -15.94
CA THR A 71 0.13 3.06 -15.21
C THR A 71 -0.66 1.80 -14.86
N TYR A 72 -1.92 1.97 -14.45
CA TYR A 72 -2.80 0.86 -14.10
C TYR A 72 -3.16 0.01 -15.32
N ILE A 73 -3.48 0.65 -16.46
CA ILE A 73 -3.73 -0.05 -17.73
C ILE A 73 -2.51 -0.86 -18.17
N ILE A 74 -1.32 -0.28 -18.05
CA ILE A 74 -0.06 -1.00 -18.36
C ILE A 74 0.12 -2.19 -17.41
N SER A 75 -0.15 -2.02 -16.13
CA SER A 75 -0.07 -3.10 -15.15
C SER A 75 -1.04 -4.23 -15.48
N ILE A 76 -2.31 -3.90 -15.78
CA ILE A 76 -3.30 -4.89 -16.22
C ILE A 76 -2.84 -5.63 -17.48
N ALA A 77 -2.33 -4.92 -18.49
CA ALA A 77 -1.87 -5.52 -19.71
C ALA A 77 -0.72 -6.51 -19.47
N ILE A 78 0.26 -6.14 -18.63
CA ILE A 78 1.38 -7.03 -18.26
C ILE A 78 0.87 -8.26 -17.53
N PHE A 79 0.03 -8.09 -16.50
CA PHE A 79 -0.51 -9.23 -15.75
C PHE A 79 -1.43 -10.11 -16.58
N SER A 80 -2.20 -9.55 -17.53
CA SER A 80 -3.00 -10.31 -18.46
C SER A 80 -2.12 -11.16 -19.38
N PHE A 81 -1.03 -10.58 -19.89
CA PHE A 81 -0.08 -11.31 -20.72
C PHE A 81 0.64 -12.43 -19.95
N VAL A 82 1.11 -12.13 -18.75
CA VAL A 82 1.75 -13.12 -17.87
C VAL A 82 0.75 -14.21 -17.46
N GLY A 83 -0.47 -13.82 -17.09
CA GLY A 83 -1.53 -14.74 -16.69
C GLY A 83 -1.99 -15.66 -17.81
N TRP A 84 -1.92 -15.22 -19.07
CA TRP A 84 -2.26 -16.06 -20.22
C TRP A 84 -1.44 -17.35 -20.26
N GLY A 85 -0.16 -17.29 -19.88
CA GLY A 85 0.73 -18.46 -19.80
C GLY A 85 0.29 -19.53 -18.79
N PHE A 86 -0.50 -19.14 -17.76
CA PHE A 86 -1.01 -20.06 -16.73
C PHE A 86 -2.44 -20.53 -17.01
N GLY A 87 -3.19 -19.83 -17.89
CA GLY A 87 -4.58 -20.16 -18.23
C GLY A 87 -4.78 -21.37 -19.13
N SER A 88 -3.70 -21.95 -19.69
CA SER A 88 -3.74 -23.16 -20.53
C SER A 88 -3.57 -24.47 -19.78
N GLY A 89 -3.22 -24.41 -18.48
CA GLY A 89 -3.31 -25.54 -17.58
C GLY A 89 -4.78 -25.74 -17.22
N SER A 90 -5.33 -26.94 -17.42
CA SER A 90 -6.59 -27.32 -16.79
C SER A 90 -6.42 -27.09 -15.29
N ALA A 91 -6.93 -25.95 -14.78
CA ALA A 91 -7.16 -25.84 -13.36
C ALA A 91 -7.96 -27.09 -13.00
N GLU A 92 -7.32 -28.04 -12.33
CA GLU A 92 -8.03 -29.24 -11.95
C GLU A 92 -9.15 -28.80 -11.02
N MET A 93 -10.36 -28.79 -11.55
CA MET A 93 -11.57 -28.49 -10.76
C MET A 93 -11.58 -29.32 -9.48
N SER A 94 -10.89 -30.47 -9.50
CA SER A 94 -10.60 -31.33 -8.36
C SER A 94 -9.85 -30.59 -7.24
N SER A 95 -8.80 -29.81 -7.55
CA SER A 95 -8.00 -29.10 -6.54
C SER A 95 -8.81 -27.99 -5.85
N ILE A 96 -9.66 -27.28 -6.62
CA ILE A 96 -10.54 -26.26 -6.03
C ILE A 96 -11.60 -26.91 -5.15
N THR A 97 -12.18 -28.03 -5.59
CA THR A 97 -13.17 -28.78 -4.81
C THR A 97 -12.54 -29.37 -3.54
N GLU A 98 -11.32 -29.86 -3.62
CA GLU A 98 -10.57 -30.37 -2.48
C GLU A 98 -10.29 -29.28 -1.45
N LEU A 99 -9.85 -28.09 -1.89
CA LEU A 99 -9.69 -26.88 -1.05
C LEU A 99 -10.99 -26.48 -0.37
N GLN A 100 -12.10 -26.43 -1.12
CA GLN A 100 -13.42 -26.09 -0.57
C GLN A 100 -13.89 -27.11 0.48
N ASN A 101 -13.71 -28.39 0.20
CA ASN A 101 -14.09 -29.46 1.12
C ASN A 101 -13.25 -29.45 2.40
N ALA A 102 -11.93 -29.18 2.29
CA ALA A 102 -11.05 -29.06 3.44
C ALA A 102 -11.43 -27.88 4.33
N ILE A 103 -11.69 -26.72 3.74
CA ILE A 103 -12.12 -25.52 4.49
C ILE A 103 -13.49 -25.76 5.14
N SER A 104 -14.45 -26.33 4.41
CA SER A 104 -15.80 -26.64 4.91
C SER A 104 -15.80 -27.72 6.01
N GLY A 105 -14.79 -28.59 6.00
CA GLY A 105 -14.59 -29.61 7.07
C GLY A 105 -14.04 -29.01 8.37
N GLN A 106 -13.30 -27.89 8.28
CA GLN A 106 -12.72 -27.21 9.45
C GLN A 106 -13.67 -26.19 10.06
N PHE A 107 -14.41 -25.44 9.23
CA PHE A 107 -15.24 -24.32 9.65
C PHE A 107 -16.69 -24.48 9.19
N ASN A 108 -17.61 -24.04 10.04
CA ASN A 108 -18.99 -23.87 9.65
C ASN A 108 -19.12 -22.55 8.84
N ILE A 109 -19.23 -22.71 7.52
CA ILE A 109 -19.31 -21.59 6.59
C ILE A 109 -20.76 -21.12 6.47
N ASN A 110 -21.03 -19.89 6.94
CA ASN A 110 -22.35 -19.27 6.88
C ASN A 110 -22.22 -17.83 6.32
N PRO A 111 -23.08 -17.38 5.40
CA PRO A 111 -23.05 -16.01 4.88
C PRO A 111 -23.11 -14.92 5.98
N ILE A 112 -23.70 -15.20 7.13
CA ILE A 112 -23.76 -14.28 8.28
C ILE A 112 -22.34 -13.96 8.81
N LEU A 113 -21.38 -14.87 8.61
CA LEU A 113 -19.96 -14.63 8.98
C LEU A 113 -19.30 -13.50 8.16
N MET A 114 -19.96 -12.98 7.14
CA MET A 114 -19.54 -11.74 6.46
C MET A 114 -19.89 -10.47 7.26
N LEU A 115 -20.63 -10.58 8.35
CA LEU A 115 -21.04 -9.42 9.15
C LEU A 115 -19.87 -8.61 9.72
N PRO A 116 -18.81 -9.20 10.32
CA PRO A 116 -17.67 -8.44 10.81
C PRO A 116 -16.98 -7.57 9.73
N PRO A 117 -16.58 -8.07 8.55
CA PRO A 117 -16.01 -7.23 7.52
C PRO A 117 -16.98 -6.17 6.97
N VAL A 118 -18.29 -6.48 6.87
CA VAL A 118 -19.31 -5.50 6.47
C VAL A 118 -19.40 -4.36 7.49
N ILE A 119 -19.38 -4.66 8.79
CA ILE A 119 -19.39 -3.64 9.86
C ILE A 119 -18.16 -2.74 9.75
N VAL A 120 -16.96 -3.29 9.51
CA VAL A 120 -15.74 -2.50 9.33
C VAL A 120 -15.86 -1.58 8.12
N ILE A 121 -16.36 -2.07 6.99
CA ILE A 121 -16.57 -1.27 5.77
C ILE A 121 -17.56 -0.13 6.04
N VAL A 122 -18.68 -0.42 6.70
CA VAL A 122 -19.69 0.58 7.07
C VAL A 122 -19.10 1.62 8.03
N ALA A 123 -18.34 1.19 9.04
CA ALA A 123 -17.70 2.09 9.99
C ALA A 123 -16.74 3.07 9.28
N ILE A 124 -15.94 2.58 8.34
CA ILE A 124 -15.04 3.40 7.53
C ILE A 124 -15.85 4.38 6.64
N ALA A 125 -16.92 3.90 5.99
CA ALA A 125 -17.81 4.75 5.19
C ALA A 125 -18.48 5.86 6.02
N MET A 126 -18.76 5.60 7.30
CA MET A 126 -19.26 6.58 8.27
C MET A 126 -18.17 7.50 8.84
N LYS A 127 -16.93 7.42 8.32
CA LYS A 127 -15.77 8.20 8.77
C LYS A 127 -15.36 7.95 10.23
N ILE A 128 -15.67 6.76 10.77
CA ILE A 128 -15.16 6.33 12.07
C ILE A 128 -13.66 6.07 11.90
N PRO A 129 -12.80 6.54 12.83
CA PRO A 129 -11.36 6.27 12.79
C PRO A 129 -11.06 4.77 12.66
N ALA A 130 -9.97 4.41 11.96
CA ALA A 130 -9.65 3.03 11.61
C ALA A 130 -9.54 2.10 12.83
N ILE A 131 -8.88 2.54 13.90
CA ILE A 131 -8.67 1.71 15.11
C ILE A 131 -10.01 1.33 15.76
N PRO A 132 -10.92 2.26 16.11
CA PRO A 132 -12.26 1.90 16.61
C PRO A 132 -13.07 1.05 15.64
N GLY A 133 -13.03 1.33 14.33
CA GLY A 133 -13.75 0.58 13.31
C GLY A 133 -13.30 -0.89 13.23
N ILE A 134 -12.00 -1.13 13.20
CA ILE A 134 -11.43 -2.48 13.21
C ILE A 134 -11.71 -3.20 14.54
N THR A 135 -11.57 -2.50 15.67
CA THR A 135 -11.85 -3.06 16.99
C THR A 135 -13.31 -3.54 17.09
N LEU A 136 -14.26 -2.78 16.55
CA LEU A 136 -15.67 -3.18 16.50
C LEU A 136 -15.84 -4.47 15.68
N GLY A 137 -15.18 -4.58 14.53
CA GLY A 137 -15.19 -5.80 13.72
C GLY A 137 -14.63 -7.02 14.47
N ILE A 138 -13.53 -6.83 15.19
CA ILE A 138 -12.92 -7.89 16.04
C ILE A 138 -13.88 -8.34 17.13
N LEU A 139 -14.53 -7.41 17.84
CA LEU A 139 -15.48 -7.74 18.90
C LEU A 139 -16.68 -8.51 18.36
N VAL A 140 -17.22 -8.09 17.22
CA VAL A 140 -18.33 -8.81 16.57
C VAL A 140 -17.90 -10.22 16.15
N ALA A 141 -16.72 -10.37 15.54
CA ALA A 141 -16.18 -11.67 15.18
C ALA A 141 -15.97 -12.57 16.41
N ALA A 142 -15.46 -12.02 17.51
CA ALA A 142 -15.26 -12.76 18.77
C ALA A 142 -16.58 -13.25 19.37
N VAL A 143 -17.66 -12.47 19.28
CA VAL A 143 -19.00 -12.89 19.74
C VAL A 143 -19.60 -13.95 18.81
N MET A 144 -19.38 -13.83 17.51
CA MET A 144 -19.90 -14.77 16.52
C MET A 144 -19.16 -16.11 16.53
N SER A 145 -17.89 -16.14 16.89
CA SER A 145 -17.05 -17.34 16.87
C SER A 145 -17.67 -18.51 17.66
N PRO A 146 -18.01 -18.41 18.95
CA PRO A 146 -18.61 -19.51 19.69
C PRO A 146 -20.01 -19.89 19.18
N ILE A 147 -20.76 -18.95 18.61
CA ILE A 147 -22.12 -19.19 18.10
C ILE A 147 -22.09 -20.08 16.85
N PHE A 148 -21.15 -19.82 15.93
CA PHE A 148 -21.10 -20.51 14.64
C PHE A 148 -20.12 -21.68 14.62
N GLN A 149 -19.01 -21.61 15.38
CA GLN A 149 -17.98 -22.64 15.40
C GLN A 149 -18.09 -23.59 16.62
N GLY A 150 -19.00 -23.29 17.55
CA GLY A 150 -19.11 -24.00 18.80
C GLY A 150 -18.07 -23.60 19.85
N LEU A 151 -18.30 -23.96 21.11
CA LEU A 151 -17.40 -23.61 22.20
C LEU A 151 -16.05 -24.34 22.13
N ASP A 152 -16.04 -25.54 21.52
CA ASP A 152 -14.83 -26.36 21.38
C ASP A 152 -13.81 -25.79 20.41
N LYS A 153 -14.26 -25.03 19.38
CA LYS A 153 -13.39 -24.42 18.37
C LYS A 153 -13.42 -22.89 18.40
N GLY A 154 -14.48 -22.30 18.90
CA GLY A 154 -14.72 -20.84 18.90
C GLY A 154 -14.84 -20.23 20.29
N GLY A 155 -14.52 -20.98 21.36
CA GLY A 155 -14.56 -20.49 22.73
C GLY A 155 -13.51 -19.41 23.02
N LEU A 156 -13.70 -18.67 24.12
CA LEU A 156 -12.84 -17.54 24.48
C LEU A 156 -11.34 -17.89 24.52
N GLY A 157 -11.00 -19.10 25.01
CA GLY A 157 -9.60 -19.57 25.03
C GLY A 157 -9.00 -19.65 23.64
N HIS A 158 -9.72 -20.23 22.68
CA HIS A 158 -9.29 -20.34 21.28
C HIS A 158 -9.21 -18.97 20.59
N ILE A 159 -10.14 -18.06 20.90
CA ILE A 159 -10.11 -16.68 20.37
C ILE A 159 -8.87 -15.95 20.87
N LEU A 160 -8.55 -16.04 22.17
CA LEU A 160 -7.38 -15.39 22.76
C LEU A 160 -6.08 -16.02 22.25
N ASP A 161 -6.03 -17.34 22.10
CA ASP A 161 -4.87 -18.02 21.54
C ASP A 161 -4.65 -17.64 20.07
N ALA A 162 -5.70 -17.66 19.26
CA ALA A 162 -5.63 -17.20 17.86
C ALA A 162 -5.24 -15.72 17.74
N ALA A 163 -5.71 -14.86 18.64
CA ALA A 163 -5.30 -13.45 18.68
C ALA A 163 -3.82 -13.30 19.04
N MET A 164 -3.29 -14.12 19.94
CA MET A 164 -1.91 -14.05 20.41
C MET A 164 -0.93 -14.76 19.46
N ASN A 165 -1.21 -16.02 19.14
CA ASN A 165 -0.30 -16.92 18.44
C ASN A 165 -0.66 -17.13 16.96
N GLY A 166 -1.85 -16.74 16.55
CA GLY A 166 -2.42 -17.02 15.22
C GLY A 166 -3.19 -18.32 15.21
N TYR A 167 -3.96 -18.51 14.13
CA TYR A 167 -4.61 -19.80 13.87
C TYR A 167 -3.63 -20.72 13.15
N VAL A 168 -3.53 -21.97 13.58
CA VAL A 168 -2.75 -23.01 12.93
C VAL A 168 -3.70 -24.06 12.36
N SER A 169 -3.61 -24.30 11.07
CA SER A 169 -4.41 -25.28 10.35
C SER A 169 -3.64 -26.59 10.18
N GLU A 170 -4.31 -27.70 10.40
CA GLU A 170 -3.76 -29.07 10.27
C GLU A 170 -4.73 -29.93 9.44
N THR A 171 -5.00 -29.53 8.19
CA THR A 171 -5.87 -30.28 7.28
C THR A 171 -5.13 -31.42 6.58
N GLY A 172 -3.79 -31.38 6.57
CA GLY A 172 -2.94 -32.27 5.80
C GLY A 172 -2.84 -31.91 4.31
N ILE A 173 -3.47 -30.82 3.90
CA ILE A 173 -3.35 -30.24 2.55
C ILE A 173 -2.50 -28.95 2.68
N GLU A 174 -1.26 -29.03 2.23
CA GLU A 174 -0.27 -27.95 2.41
C GLU A 174 -0.80 -26.58 1.95
N ALA A 175 -1.51 -26.51 0.83
CA ALA A 175 -2.08 -25.27 0.29
C ALA A 175 -3.13 -24.67 1.24
N VAL A 176 -3.97 -25.46 1.87
CA VAL A 176 -4.98 -25.04 2.85
C VAL A 176 -4.31 -24.62 4.15
N ASP A 177 -3.35 -25.41 4.62
CA ASP A 177 -2.68 -25.17 5.89
C ASP A 177 -1.84 -23.86 5.83
N VAL A 178 -1.15 -23.61 4.73
CA VAL A 178 -0.43 -22.33 4.48
C VAL A 178 -1.40 -21.15 4.37
N LEU A 179 -2.57 -21.33 3.76
CA LEU A 179 -3.58 -20.28 3.62
C LEU A 179 -4.21 -19.90 4.97
N LEU A 180 -4.58 -20.90 5.76
CA LEU A 180 -5.33 -20.70 7.01
C LEU A 180 -4.45 -20.41 8.23
N SER A 181 -3.19 -20.92 8.24
CA SER A 181 -2.25 -20.68 9.35
C SER A 181 -1.68 -19.26 9.29
N LYS A 182 -2.45 -18.31 9.74
CA LYS A 182 -2.17 -16.86 9.66
C LYS A 182 -2.54 -16.13 10.95
N GLY A 183 -2.07 -14.91 11.02
CA GLY A 183 -2.42 -13.96 12.09
C GLY A 183 -1.60 -14.13 13.36
N GLY A 184 -2.13 -13.58 14.43
CA GLY A 184 -1.50 -13.58 15.76
C GLY A 184 -0.55 -12.42 16.00
N LEU A 185 -0.63 -11.85 17.20
CA LEU A 185 0.22 -10.75 17.65
C LEU A 185 1.71 -11.14 17.58
N MET A 186 2.05 -12.36 17.99
CA MET A 186 3.45 -12.83 18.02
C MET A 186 4.07 -12.88 16.64
N ASN A 187 3.31 -13.26 15.62
CA ASN A 187 3.79 -13.25 14.24
C ASN A 187 4.06 -11.85 13.71
N MET A 188 3.36 -10.83 14.26
CA MET A 188 3.58 -9.43 13.90
C MET A 188 4.73 -8.76 14.67
N MET A 189 5.24 -9.39 15.72
CA MET A 189 6.29 -8.79 16.57
C MET A 189 7.59 -8.51 15.82
N PHE A 190 7.94 -9.31 14.82
CA PHE A 190 9.08 -9.03 13.96
C PHE A 190 8.89 -7.69 13.22
N SER A 191 7.71 -7.48 12.61
CA SER A 191 7.39 -6.24 11.92
C SER A 191 7.39 -5.04 12.86
N VAL A 192 6.80 -5.19 14.06
CA VAL A 192 6.78 -4.14 15.09
C VAL A 192 8.19 -3.78 15.53
N SER A 193 9.02 -4.77 15.84
CA SER A 193 10.41 -4.56 16.25
C SER A 193 11.23 -3.89 15.15
N MET A 194 11.08 -4.34 13.90
CA MET A 194 11.75 -3.76 12.75
C MET A 194 11.34 -2.31 12.54
N THR A 195 10.05 -2.01 12.65
CA THR A 195 9.52 -0.65 12.56
C THR A 195 10.10 0.26 13.66
N ILE A 196 10.15 -0.20 14.91
CA ILE A 196 10.72 0.58 16.03
C ILE A 196 12.20 0.90 15.76
N ILE A 197 13.00 -0.10 15.38
CA ILE A 197 14.42 0.09 15.08
C ILE A 197 14.61 1.06 13.91
N ALA A 198 13.83 0.88 12.86
CA ALA A 198 13.87 1.72 11.68
C ALA A 198 13.48 3.17 11.99
N MET A 199 12.44 3.38 12.80
CA MET A 199 12.04 4.74 13.26
C MET A 199 13.10 5.38 14.16
N MET A 200 13.76 4.62 15.02
CA MET A 200 14.90 5.14 15.82
C MET A 200 16.04 5.62 14.91
N PHE A 201 16.41 4.84 13.91
CA PHE A 201 17.43 5.22 12.93
C PHE A 201 16.99 6.47 12.15
N GLY A 202 15.75 6.48 11.65
CA GLY A 202 15.17 7.62 10.93
C GLY A 202 15.18 8.90 11.78
N GLY A 203 14.80 8.81 13.05
CA GLY A 203 14.84 9.93 14.00
C GLY A 203 16.26 10.50 14.21
N VAL A 204 17.28 9.64 14.26
CA VAL A 204 18.68 10.08 14.32
C VAL A 204 19.07 10.83 13.05
N VAL A 205 18.77 10.29 11.87
CA VAL A 205 19.08 10.92 10.57
C VAL A 205 18.38 12.27 10.40
N GLU A 206 17.12 12.37 10.84
CA GLU A 206 16.35 13.62 10.82
C GLU A 206 16.93 14.65 11.80
N HIS A 207 17.12 14.27 13.06
CA HIS A 207 17.57 15.17 14.11
C HIS A 207 19.01 15.70 13.89
N THR A 208 19.86 14.89 13.26
CA THR A 208 21.23 15.30 12.90
C THR A 208 21.31 16.16 11.65
N GLY A 209 20.20 16.40 10.95
CA GLY A 209 20.14 17.20 9.72
C GLY A 209 20.81 16.55 8.51
N GLN A 210 21.19 15.28 8.57
CA GLN A 210 21.86 14.57 7.47
C GLN A 210 20.98 14.55 6.21
N MET A 211 19.67 14.31 6.39
CA MET A 211 18.73 14.31 5.28
C MET A 211 18.68 15.68 4.60
N GLU A 212 18.66 16.78 5.36
CA GLU A 212 18.63 18.14 4.79
C GLU A 212 19.87 18.42 3.93
N VAL A 213 21.04 17.97 4.35
CA VAL A 213 22.29 18.14 3.57
C VAL A 213 22.20 17.38 2.24
N ILE A 214 21.72 16.16 2.25
CA ILE A 214 21.55 15.35 1.03
C ILE A 214 20.56 16.03 0.08
N LEU A 215 19.42 16.47 0.61
CA LEU A 215 18.36 17.13 -0.19
C LEU A 215 18.84 18.43 -0.83
N ARG A 216 19.60 19.23 -0.12
CA ARG A 216 20.22 20.45 -0.66
C ARG A 216 21.17 20.15 -1.83
N GLN A 217 21.87 19.01 -1.82
CA GLN A 217 22.73 18.62 -2.95
C GLN A 217 21.88 18.19 -4.16
N LEU A 218 20.79 17.46 -3.95
CA LEU A 218 19.87 17.09 -5.02
C LEU A 218 19.23 18.32 -5.69
N LEU A 219 18.86 19.33 -4.90
CA LEU A 219 18.33 20.60 -5.44
C LEU A 219 19.31 21.30 -6.36
N LYS A 220 20.63 21.20 -6.14
CA LYS A 220 21.64 21.81 -7.02
C LYS A 220 21.69 21.18 -8.42
N LEU A 221 21.20 19.96 -8.58
CA LEU A 221 21.13 19.23 -9.86
C LEU A 221 19.91 19.67 -10.70
N VAL A 222 18.98 20.42 -10.12
CA VAL A 222 17.74 20.82 -10.76
C VAL A 222 17.97 21.96 -11.75
N ARG A 223 17.80 21.67 -13.03
CA ARG A 223 17.96 22.64 -14.13
C ARG A 223 16.64 23.11 -14.75
N GLY A 224 15.58 22.32 -14.68
CA GLY A 224 14.27 22.59 -15.30
C GLY A 224 13.11 22.03 -14.48
N ASN A 225 11.88 22.23 -14.97
CA ASN A 225 10.67 21.77 -14.25
C ASN A 225 10.61 20.23 -14.14
N ALA A 226 10.93 19.53 -15.22
CA ALA A 226 10.98 18.06 -15.19
C ALA A 226 12.06 17.54 -14.24
N SER A 227 13.26 18.14 -14.23
CA SER A 227 14.32 17.72 -13.30
C SER A 227 13.98 18.04 -11.84
N LEU A 228 13.10 19.01 -11.56
CA LEU A 228 12.58 19.27 -10.23
C LEU A 228 11.65 18.13 -9.78
N VAL A 229 10.78 17.65 -10.66
CA VAL A 229 9.93 16.47 -10.38
C VAL A 229 10.80 15.24 -10.12
N VAL A 230 11.80 14.97 -10.96
CA VAL A 230 12.74 13.85 -10.77
C VAL A 230 13.47 13.95 -9.43
N ALA A 231 13.98 15.15 -9.09
CA ALA A 231 14.65 15.36 -7.81
C ALA A 231 13.72 15.13 -6.63
N THR A 232 12.45 15.55 -6.72
CA THR A 232 11.43 15.30 -5.68
C THR A 232 11.18 13.80 -5.51
N GLU A 233 10.96 13.07 -6.60
CA GLU A 233 10.71 11.62 -6.55
C GLU A 233 11.93 10.84 -6.05
N ALA A 234 13.12 11.18 -6.53
CA ALA A 234 14.37 10.57 -6.02
C ALA A 234 14.55 10.82 -4.53
N THR A 235 14.19 12.03 -4.07
CA THR A 235 14.21 12.37 -2.64
C THR A 235 13.21 11.54 -1.83
N CYS A 236 11.99 11.35 -2.33
CA CYS A 236 10.99 10.51 -1.67
C CYS A 236 11.48 9.06 -1.53
N ILE A 237 12.07 8.49 -2.58
CA ILE A 237 12.65 7.14 -2.55
C ILE A 237 13.80 7.08 -1.54
N LEU A 238 14.71 8.05 -1.57
CA LEU A 238 15.82 8.11 -0.63
C LEU A 238 15.33 8.25 0.81
N SER A 239 14.30 9.06 1.05
CA SER A 239 13.65 9.19 2.35
C SER A 239 13.07 7.86 2.83
N ASN A 240 12.38 7.13 1.96
CA ASN A 240 11.86 5.80 2.28
C ASN A 240 12.95 4.77 2.60
N CYS A 241 14.15 4.93 2.02
CA CYS A 241 15.31 4.07 2.32
C CYS A 241 15.98 4.42 3.66
N THR A 242 16.06 5.70 4.00
CA THR A 242 16.82 6.21 5.15
C THR A 242 15.96 6.48 6.38
N MET A 243 14.73 6.89 6.15
CA MET A 243 13.70 7.09 7.18
C MET A 243 12.51 6.22 6.80
N PRO A 244 12.50 4.96 7.21
CA PRO A 244 11.68 3.91 6.61
C PRO A 244 10.19 4.01 6.99
N GLU A 245 9.65 5.22 6.85
CA GLU A 245 8.26 5.54 7.11
C GLU A 245 7.68 6.36 5.96
N GLN A 246 6.61 5.87 5.37
CA GLN A 246 5.96 6.43 4.18
C GLN A 246 5.51 7.89 4.37
N TYR A 247 4.97 8.24 5.55
CA TYR A 247 4.51 9.62 5.83
C TYR A 247 5.67 10.61 5.84
N ILE A 248 6.81 10.23 6.41
CA ILE A 248 8.00 11.08 6.48
C ILE A 248 8.52 11.35 5.08
N SER A 249 8.48 10.35 4.17
CA SER A 249 8.89 10.49 2.78
C SER A 249 8.01 11.42 1.94
N ILE A 250 6.83 11.78 2.43
CA ILE A 250 5.94 12.78 1.85
C ILE A 250 6.13 14.14 2.52
N VAL A 251 6.17 14.16 3.86
CA VAL A 251 6.20 15.41 4.64
C VAL A 251 7.49 16.20 4.44
N ILE A 252 8.64 15.53 4.59
CA ILE A 252 9.94 16.22 4.51
C ILE A 252 10.20 16.77 3.09
N PRO A 253 10.14 15.95 2.02
CA PRO A 253 10.29 16.49 0.67
C PRO A 253 9.22 17.53 0.34
N GLY A 254 7.97 17.34 0.76
CA GLY A 254 6.89 18.27 0.52
C GLY A 254 7.20 19.66 1.04
N ARG A 255 7.66 19.79 2.29
CA ARG A 255 8.07 21.07 2.89
C ARG A 255 9.29 21.67 2.21
N MET A 256 10.27 20.88 1.88
CA MET A 256 11.53 21.36 1.33
C MET A 256 11.42 21.82 -0.12
N TYR A 257 10.64 21.13 -0.94
CA TYR A 257 10.49 21.45 -2.35
C TYR A 257 9.42 22.49 -2.62
N ALA A 258 8.49 22.78 -1.70
CA ALA A 258 7.38 23.72 -1.91
C ALA A 258 7.83 25.09 -2.42
N ALA A 259 8.89 25.66 -1.84
CA ALA A 259 9.43 26.94 -2.28
C ALA A 259 9.97 26.88 -3.71
N ALA A 260 10.73 25.84 -4.07
CA ALA A 260 11.31 25.66 -5.39
C ALA A 260 10.24 25.49 -6.49
N TYR A 261 9.10 24.85 -6.18
CA TYR A 261 7.97 24.77 -7.10
C TYR A 261 7.28 26.12 -7.28
N ARG A 262 7.12 26.91 -6.19
CA ARG A 262 6.55 28.27 -6.24
C ARG A 262 7.42 29.23 -7.03
N GLU A 263 8.73 29.23 -6.83
CA GLU A 263 9.70 30.04 -7.59
C GLU A 263 9.64 29.77 -9.10
N ARG A 264 9.29 28.54 -9.49
CA ARG A 264 9.13 28.15 -10.90
C ARG A 264 7.70 28.31 -11.40
N GLU A 265 6.83 28.90 -10.61
CA GLU A 265 5.41 29.13 -10.92
C GLU A 265 4.64 27.84 -11.19
N LEU A 266 5.12 26.69 -10.72
CA LEU A 266 4.43 25.43 -10.87
C LEU A 266 3.26 25.33 -9.88
N HIS A 267 2.13 24.83 -10.36
CA HIS A 267 0.96 24.65 -9.51
C HIS A 267 1.25 23.61 -8.40
N PRO A 268 0.82 23.84 -7.14
CA PRO A 268 1.06 22.92 -6.01
C PRO A 268 0.65 21.46 -6.28
N LYS A 269 -0.37 21.20 -7.13
CA LYS A 269 -0.74 19.86 -7.56
C LYS A 269 0.38 19.07 -8.26
N VAL A 270 1.37 19.75 -8.85
CA VAL A 270 2.55 19.11 -9.46
C VAL A 270 3.43 18.48 -8.38
N LEU A 271 3.70 19.25 -7.32
CA LEU A 271 4.44 18.75 -6.15
C LEU A 271 3.69 17.60 -5.48
N SER A 272 2.40 17.79 -5.17
CA SER A 272 1.62 16.75 -4.50
C SER A 272 1.56 15.45 -5.31
N ASN A 273 1.47 15.54 -6.65
CA ASN A 273 1.52 14.35 -7.51
C ASN A 273 2.90 13.67 -7.48
N ALA A 274 4.01 14.42 -7.47
CA ALA A 274 5.35 13.84 -7.36
C ALA A 274 5.57 13.14 -6.01
N LEU A 275 5.13 13.76 -4.91
CA LEU A 275 5.19 13.18 -3.56
C LEU A 275 4.44 11.85 -3.49
N GLU A 276 3.21 11.83 -4.00
CA GLU A 276 2.36 10.64 -3.97
C GLU A 276 2.84 9.56 -4.95
N SER A 277 3.40 9.95 -6.10
CA SER A 277 3.87 9.02 -7.14
C SER A 277 5.16 8.28 -6.77
N ALA A 278 5.93 8.78 -5.83
CA ALA A 278 7.16 8.13 -5.36
C ALA A 278 7.13 7.85 -3.86
N GLY A 279 6.70 8.80 -3.03
CA GLY A 279 6.69 8.64 -1.57
C GLY A 279 5.80 7.51 -1.10
N THR A 280 4.57 7.44 -1.64
CA THR A 280 3.63 6.38 -1.29
C THR A 280 4.01 5.03 -1.87
N VAL A 281 4.29 4.97 -3.18
CA VAL A 281 4.39 3.67 -3.86
C VAL A 281 5.73 2.96 -3.67
N SER A 282 6.82 3.69 -3.38
CA SER A 282 8.15 3.08 -3.25
C SER A 282 8.37 2.36 -1.92
N GLY A 283 7.62 2.70 -0.87
CA GLY A 283 7.79 2.10 0.46
C GLY A 283 7.67 0.58 0.46
N ALA A 284 6.74 0.01 -0.29
CA ALA A 284 6.57 -1.44 -0.40
C ALA A 284 7.72 -2.17 -1.12
N LEU A 285 8.56 -1.45 -1.86
CA LEU A 285 9.72 -2.00 -2.55
C LEU A 285 10.98 -2.02 -1.69
N ILE A 286 10.93 -1.45 -0.49
CA ILE A 286 12.08 -1.33 0.41
C ILE A 286 11.86 -2.29 1.58
N PRO A 287 12.71 -3.34 1.73
CA PRO A 287 12.47 -4.42 2.68
C PRO A 287 12.40 -4.00 4.16
N TRP A 288 13.04 -2.91 4.51
CA TRP A 288 13.08 -2.38 5.89
C TRP A 288 12.15 -1.18 6.10
N ASN A 289 11.43 -0.74 5.06
CA ASN A 289 10.38 0.26 5.22
C ASN A 289 9.14 -0.39 5.85
N THR A 290 8.38 0.36 6.65
CA THR A 290 7.16 -0.14 7.31
C THR A 290 6.20 -0.82 6.34
N CYS A 291 6.05 -0.27 5.12
CA CYS A 291 5.24 -0.86 4.07
C CYS A 291 5.82 -2.19 3.56
N GLY A 292 7.12 -2.24 3.28
CA GLY A 292 7.79 -3.45 2.80
C GLY A 292 7.76 -4.57 3.84
N VAL A 293 8.01 -4.23 5.10
CA VAL A 293 7.92 -5.18 6.24
C VAL A 293 6.50 -5.73 6.36
N TYR A 294 5.49 -4.86 6.37
CA TYR A 294 4.09 -5.28 6.47
C TYR A 294 3.66 -6.18 5.31
N MET A 295 3.95 -5.78 4.07
CA MET A 295 3.57 -6.56 2.89
C MET A 295 4.28 -7.91 2.85
N SER A 296 5.57 -7.95 3.20
CA SER A 296 6.35 -9.19 3.27
C SER A 296 5.77 -10.18 4.28
N GLN A 297 5.44 -9.71 5.48
CA GLN A 297 4.84 -10.54 6.53
C GLN A 297 3.42 -11.00 6.17
N THR A 298 2.62 -10.08 5.64
CA THR A 298 1.20 -10.36 5.31
C THR A 298 1.07 -11.34 4.16
N LEU A 299 1.85 -11.17 3.09
CA LEU A 299 1.80 -12.04 1.91
C LEU A 299 2.69 -13.29 2.06
N GLY A 300 3.54 -13.34 3.09
CA GLY A 300 4.43 -14.47 3.35
C GLY A 300 5.57 -14.61 2.35
N LEU A 301 5.99 -13.51 1.71
CA LEU A 301 7.02 -13.50 0.67
C LEU A 301 8.04 -12.39 0.92
N PRO A 302 9.35 -12.60 0.63
CA PRO A 302 10.31 -11.51 0.70
C PRO A 302 10.03 -10.44 -0.35
N VAL A 303 10.50 -9.22 -0.12
CA VAL A 303 10.39 -8.14 -1.12
C VAL A 303 11.23 -8.47 -2.35
N TRP A 304 12.49 -8.87 -2.16
CA TRP A 304 13.42 -9.19 -3.23
C TRP A 304 13.93 -10.63 -3.14
N GLY A 305 14.54 -11.09 -4.22
CA GLY A 305 15.07 -12.45 -4.35
C GLY A 305 14.27 -13.29 -5.33
N PRO A 306 14.63 -14.58 -5.49
CA PRO A 306 13.98 -15.48 -6.47
C PRO A 306 12.47 -15.62 -6.26
N ASN A 307 12.03 -15.59 -5.01
CA ASN A 307 10.61 -15.70 -4.62
C ASN A 307 10.04 -14.35 -4.15
N GLY A 308 10.70 -13.23 -4.46
CA GLY A 308 10.27 -11.91 -4.06
C GLY A 308 9.12 -11.36 -4.89
N TYR A 309 8.23 -10.59 -4.27
CA TYR A 309 7.13 -9.92 -4.96
C TYR A 309 7.56 -8.62 -5.66
N GLY A 310 8.68 -8.01 -5.24
CA GLY A 310 9.14 -6.71 -5.74
C GLY A 310 9.27 -6.61 -7.26
N PRO A 311 9.86 -7.59 -7.96
CA PRO A 311 9.91 -7.59 -9.43
C PRO A 311 8.53 -7.58 -10.09
N TRP A 312 7.50 -8.06 -9.40
CA TRP A 312 6.12 -8.14 -9.87
C TRP A 312 5.23 -6.99 -9.37
N ALA A 313 5.74 -6.08 -8.56
CA ALA A 313 5.03 -4.87 -8.13
C ALA A 313 5.00 -3.83 -9.26
N ILE A 314 4.42 -4.21 -10.40
CA ILE A 314 4.47 -3.49 -11.69
C ILE A 314 3.97 -2.05 -11.54
N PHE A 315 2.84 -1.86 -10.87
CA PHE A 315 2.26 -0.54 -10.67
C PHE A 315 3.22 0.39 -9.90
N ASN A 316 3.88 -0.14 -8.85
CA ASN A 316 4.68 0.67 -7.95
C ASN A 316 5.87 1.34 -8.66
N TYR A 317 6.70 0.60 -9.38
CA TYR A 317 7.83 1.22 -10.08
C TYR A 317 7.43 1.87 -11.40
N SER A 318 6.42 1.34 -12.12
CA SER A 318 5.94 1.96 -13.35
C SER A 318 5.33 3.33 -13.10
N MET A 319 4.69 3.56 -11.94
CA MET A 319 4.11 4.85 -11.57
C MET A 319 5.19 5.95 -11.50
N ILE A 320 6.32 5.65 -10.88
CA ILE A 320 7.47 6.56 -10.79
C ILE A 320 7.99 6.89 -12.19
N ILE A 321 8.24 5.86 -12.99
CA ILE A 321 8.78 6.01 -14.35
C ILE A 321 7.84 6.83 -15.24
N ILE A 322 6.55 6.53 -15.21
CA ILE A 322 5.55 7.21 -16.05
C ILE A 322 5.39 8.65 -15.63
N ASN A 323 5.39 8.96 -14.32
CA ASN A 323 5.31 10.34 -13.87
C ASN A 323 6.55 11.17 -14.28
N ILE A 324 7.74 10.56 -14.24
CA ILE A 324 8.97 11.18 -14.76
C ILE A 324 8.84 11.45 -16.27
N ILE A 325 8.41 10.48 -17.06
CA ILE A 325 8.21 10.64 -18.50
C ILE A 325 7.20 11.76 -18.77
N PHE A 326 6.10 11.81 -18.05
CA PHE A 326 5.08 12.86 -18.19
C PHE A 326 5.58 14.24 -17.78
N ALA A 327 6.48 14.32 -16.80
CA ALA A 327 7.14 15.57 -16.44
C ALA A 327 8.02 16.10 -17.58
N PHE A 328 8.79 15.22 -18.25
CA PHE A 328 9.59 15.60 -19.42
C PHE A 328 8.74 15.98 -20.64
N LEU A 329 7.59 15.34 -20.81
CA LEU A 329 6.63 15.67 -21.87
C LEU A 329 5.78 16.94 -21.55
N GLY A 330 5.96 17.54 -20.38
CA GLY A 330 5.20 18.73 -19.97
C GLY A 330 3.77 18.45 -19.51
N ILE A 331 3.37 17.19 -19.41
CA ILE A 331 2.00 16.77 -19.06
C ILE A 331 1.73 16.98 -17.57
N THR A 332 2.72 16.70 -16.72
CA THR A 332 2.64 16.81 -15.26
C THR A 332 3.49 17.95 -14.70
N THR A 333 3.65 19.05 -15.46
CA THR A 333 4.37 20.27 -15.06
C THR A 333 3.54 21.51 -15.32
N THR A 334 2.28 21.52 -14.87
CA THR A 334 1.34 22.62 -15.05
C THR A 334 1.78 23.87 -14.27
N LYS A 335 1.79 25.02 -14.94
CA LYS A 335 2.02 26.32 -14.30
C LYS A 335 0.74 26.86 -13.67
N MET A 336 0.90 27.75 -12.68
CA MET A 336 -0.19 28.54 -12.11
C MET A 336 -0.58 29.69 -13.04
N THR A 337 -1.86 30.04 -13.02
CA THR A 337 -2.37 31.28 -13.59
C THR A 337 -2.03 32.47 -12.65
N GLU A 338 -2.12 33.69 -13.15
CA GLU A 338 -1.87 34.88 -12.32
C GLU A 338 -2.87 35.03 -11.16
N GLU A 339 -4.09 34.54 -11.33
CA GLU A 339 -5.11 34.53 -10.29
C GLU A 339 -4.75 33.50 -9.19
N GLU A 340 -4.37 32.29 -9.58
CA GLU A 340 -3.94 31.23 -8.64
C GLU A 340 -2.69 31.64 -7.83
N LYS A 341 -1.76 32.39 -8.44
CA LYS A 341 -0.58 32.94 -7.72
C LYS A 341 -0.99 33.90 -6.61
N LYS A 342 -1.99 34.77 -6.88
CA LYS A 342 -2.50 35.71 -5.88
C LYS A 342 -3.20 34.95 -4.73
N ILE A 343 -4.06 33.99 -5.07
CA ILE A 343 -4.75 33.17 -4.07
C ILE A 343 -3.73 32.43 -3.21
N LEU A 344 -2.70 31.82 -3.81
CA LEU A 344 -1.65 31.12 -3.07
C LEU A 344 -0.90 32.03 -2.11
N ALA A 345 -0.60 33.27 -2.53
CA ALA A 345 0.08 34.25 -1.71
C ALA A 345 -0.76 34.71 -0.51
N GLU A 346 -2.08 34.82 -0.68
CA GLU A 346 -3.00 35.27 0.37
C GLU A 346 -3.41 34.16 1.35
N THR A 347 -3.67 32.95 0.83
CA THR A 347 -4.28 31.86 1.62
C THR A 347 -3.31 30.72 1.93
N GLY A 348 -2.17 30.65 1.26
CA GLY A 348 -1.23 29.54 1.34
C GLY A 348 -1.68 28.27 0.63
N ASN A 349 -2.86 28.30 -0.03
CA ASN A 349 -3.45 27.12 -0.69
C ASN A 349 -4.13 27.52 -2.01
N VAL A 350 -4.07 26.60 -3.00
CA VAL A 350 -4.75 26.77 -4.30
C VAL A 350 -5.55 25.49 -4.62
N ALA A 351 -6.78 25.68 -5.07
CA ALA A 351 -7.71 24.60 -5.40
C ALA A 351 -7.38 23.89 -6.74
#